data_abd67818d9f79ca9aba40440ccc61f9c
#
_entry.id   abd67818d9f79ca9aba40440ccc61f9c
#
_cell.length_a   1.000
_cell.length_b   1.000
_cell.length_c   1.000
_cell.angle_alpha   90.00
_cell.angle_beta   90.00
_cell.angle_gamma   90.00
#
_symmetry.space_group_name_H-M   'P 1'
#
loop_
_entity.id
_entity.type
_entity.pdbx_description
1 polymer ?
#
loop_
_entity_poly.entity_id
_entity_poly.type
_entity_poly.pdbx_seq_one_letter_code
_entity_poly.pdbx_strand_id
1 'polypeptide(L)'
;MSKNKDQKRKAQLATRAKNESFCFQVEYTRKQKGINIAGMEQELSAELDAICQNGLTDALFDLAKVVEGVQKEMGFKQEADKCSLNGSLVAFILGITENQPDSATYVPGIFTAQQPLQVTIAYDNEIRNRVVDWVKMHYDGVTTRLGQPILKMQNMVVEFKRVLKA
;
A
#
# COMPACT_ATOMS: atom_id res chain seq x y z
N MET A 1 9.20 -6.23 -37.03
CA MET A 1 10.28 -5.89 -36.06
C MET A 1 10.18 -4.47 -35.51
N SER A 2 9.82 -3.47 -36.33
CA SER A 2 9.65 -2.09 -35.84
C SER A 2 8.47 -1.92 -34.87
N LYS A 3 7.36 -2.64 -35.04
CA LYS A 3 6.17 -2.55 -34.18
C LYS A 3 6.44 -3.02 -32.74
N ASN A 4 7.28 -4.04 -32.54
CA ASN A 4 7.60 -4.53 -31.20
C ASN A 4 8.52 -3.57 -30.43
N LYS A 5 9.45 -2.91 -31.11
CA LYS A 5 10.32 -1.90 -30.48
C LYS A 5 9.51 -0.68 -30.08
N ASP A 6 8.57 -0.24 -30.92
CA ASP A 6 7.71 0.92 -30.64
C ASP A 6 6.75 0.64 -29.49
N GLN A 7 6.19 -0.57 -29.42
CA GLN A 7 5.33 -0.99 -28.30
C GLN A 7 6.09 -1.05 -26.98
N LYS A 8 7.31 -1.63 -26.98
CA LYS A 8 8.17 -1.65 -25.79
C LYS A 8 8.53 -0.24 -25.34
N ARG A 9 8.86 0.63 -26.27
CA ARG A 9 9.20 2.03 -25.97
C ARG A 9 8.01 2.77 -25.36
N LYS A 10 6.80 2.59 -25.91
CA LYS A 10 5.58 3.17 -25.36
C LYS A 10 5.27 2.66 -23.96
N ALA A 11 5.44 1.35 -23.74
CA ALA A 11 5.23 0.74 -22.43
C ALA A 11 6.22 1.28 -21.39
N GLN A 12 7.49 1.44 -21.76
CA GLN A 12 8.51 2.01 -20.88
C GLN A 12 8.22 3.47 -20.54
N LEU A 13 7.78 4.26 -21.53
CA LEU A 13 7.40 5.66 -21.30
C LEU A 13 6.18 5.77 -20.40
N ALA A 14 5.19 4.89 -20.57
CA ALA A 14 4.00 4.86 -19.73
C ALA A 14 4.34 4.50 -18.28
N THR A 15 5.22 3.51 -18.07
CA THR A 15 5.71 3.12 -16.75
C THR A 15 6.47 4.25 -16.09
N ARG A 16 7.36 4.91 -16.82
CA ARG A 16 8.12 6.06 -16.31
C ARG A 16 7.18 7.19 -15.88
N ALA A 17 6.16 7.49 -16.68
CA ALA A 17 5.18 8.51 -16.35
C ALA A 17 4.40 8.16 -15.08
N LYS A 18 4.00 6.91 -14.91
CA LYS A 18 3.34 6.42 -13.69
C LYS A 18 4.25 6.58 -12.46
N ASN A 19 5.51 6.21 -12.59
CA ASN A 19 6.48 6.30 -11.50
C ASN A 19 6.72 7.76 -11.08
N GLU A 20 6.88 8.65 -12.04
CA GLU A 20 7.05 10.07 -11.77
C GLU A 20 5.80 10.66 -11.11
N SER A 21 4.62 10.30 -11.60
CA SER A 21 3.34 10.72 -11.03
C SER A 21 3.17 10.23 -9.59
N PHE A 22 3.54 8.98 -9.32
CA PHE A 22 3.49 8.41 -7.97
C PHE A 22 4.40 9.18 -7.02
N CYS A 23 5.65 9.38 -7.39
CA CYS A 23 6.62 10.10 -6.55
C CYS A 23 6.15 11.54 -6.29
N PHE A 24 5.65 12.22 -7.31
CA PHE A 24 5.10 13.56 -7.16
C PHE A 24 3.92 13.56 -6.20
N GLN A 25 3.00 12.62 -6.32
CA GLN A 25 1.80 12.54 -5.49
C GLN A 25 2.15 12.27 -4.02
N VAL A 26 3.13 11.41 -3.76
CA VAL A 26 3.61 11.14 -2.40
C VAL A 26 4.20 12.42 -1.78
N GLU A 27 5.06 13.12 -2.51
CA GLU A 27 5.67 14.36 -2.03
C GLU A 27 4.62 15.46 -1.81
N TYR A 28 3.68 15.59 -2.74
CA TYR A 28 2.57 16.55 -2.62
C TYR A 28 1.75 16.25 -1.36
N THR A 29 1.36 14.99 -1.17
CA THR A 29 0.56 14.56 -0.02
C THR A 29 1.32 14.79 1.29
N ARG A 30 2.62 14.49 1.32
CA ARG A 30 3.46 14.73 2.48
C ARG A 30 3.44 16.21 2.89
N LYS A 31 3.61 17.10 1.92
CA LYS A 31 3.60 18.56 2.15
C LYS A 31 2.23 19.04 2.61
N GLN A 32 1.16 18.56 1.98
CA GLN A 32 -0.20 18.93 2.35
C GLN A 32 -0.55 18.51 3.78
N LYS A 33 -0.07 17.35 4.22
CA LYS A 33 -0.30 16.86 5.58
C LYS A 33 0.67 17.45 6.60
N GLY A 34 1.68 18.19 6.17
CA GLY A 34 2.70 18.74 7.06
C GLY A 34 3.57 17.68 7.73
N ILE A 35 3.80 16.55 7.06
CA ILE A 35 4.59 15.45 7.60
C ILE A 35 6.08 15.80 7.50
N ASN A 36 6.74 15.85 8.66
CA ASN A 36 8.17 16.13 8.75
C ASN A 36 8.96 14.82 8.70
N ILE A 37 9.83 14.70 7.70
CA ILE A 37 10.73 13.55 7.52
C ILE A 37 12.20 13.91 7.69
N ALA A 38 12.48 15.03 8.36
CA ALA A 38 13.86 15.51 8.54
C ALA A 38 14.74 14.41 9.12
N GLY A 39 15.88 14.14 8.45
CA GLY A 39 16.79 13.06 8.82
C GLY A 39 16.46 11.71 8.20
N MET A 40 15.34 11.59 7.45
CA MET A 40 14.92 10.34 6.80
C MET A 40 14.68 10.50 5.29
N GLU A 41 15.26 11.50 4.68
CA GLU A 41 15.09 11.78 3.25
C GLU A 41 15.62 10.64 2.38
N GLN A 42 16.76 10.04 2.77
CA GLN A 42 17.33 8.91 2.05
C GLN A 42 16.47 7.68 2.12
N GLU A 43 15.87 7.42 3.27
CA GLU A 43 14.95 6.31 3.49
C GLU A 43 13.70 6.46 2.63
N LEU A 44 13.13 7.65 2.55
CA LEU A 44 11.99 7.91 1.68
C LEU A 44 12.36 7.70 0.21
N SER A 45 13.50 8.21 -0.23
CA SER A 45 13.98 8.04 -1.59
C SER A 45 14.15 6.55 -1.94
N ALA A 46 14.73 5.77 -1.02
CA ALA A 46 14.93 4.33 -1.21
C ALA A 46 13.60 3.58 -1.32
N GLU A 47 12.60 3.94 -0.51
CA GLU A 47 11.27 3.35 -0.61
C GLU A 47 10.61 3.65 -1.96
N LEU A 48 10.67 4.91 -2.40
CA LEU A 48 10.09 5.32 -3.69
C LEU A 48 10.74 4.55 -4.84
N ASP A 49 12.07 4.41 -4.83
CA ASP A 49 12.79 3.64 -5.84
C ASP A 49 12.34 2.17 -5.85
N ALA A 50 12.26 1.54 -4.67
CA ALA A 50 11.85 0.15 -4.55
C ALA A 50 10.41 -0.08 -5.03
N ILE A 51 9.50 0.82 -4.66
CA ILE A 51 8.10 0.76 -5.09
C ILE A 51 8.00 0.84 -6.61
N CYS A 52 8.73 1.78 -7.22
CA CYS A 52 8.73 1.95 -8.67
C CYS A 52 9.36 0.75 -9.37
N GLN A 53 10.49 0.25 -8.89
CA GLN A 53 11.18 -0.90 -9.48
C GLN A 53 10.34 -2.17 -9.42
N ASN A 54 9.53 -2.35 -8.39
CA ASN A 54 8.73 -3.55 -8.18
C ASN A 54 7.28 -3.41 -8.68
N GLY A 55 6.96 -2.32 -9.36
CA GLY A 55 5.64 -2.12 -9.95
C GLY A 55 4.51 -2.04 -8.95
N LEU A 56 4.73 -1.42 -7.79
CA LEU A 56 3.77 -1.38 -6.68
C LEU A 56 2.96 -0.08 -6.59
N THR A 57 3.15 0.85 -7.52
CA THR A 57 2.54 2.19 -7.45
C THR A 57 1.02 2.12 -7.43
N ASP A 58 0.41 1.42 -8.39
CA ASP A 58 -1.05 1.31 -8.49
C ASP A 58 -1.64 0.58 -7.29
N ALA A 59 -1.01 -0.50 -6.86
CA ALA A 59 -1.47 -1.31 -5.73
C ALA A 59 -1.46 -0.51 -4.42
N LEU A 60 -0.44 0.30 -4.20
CA LEU A 60 -0.37 1.13 -2.99
C LEU A 60 -1.43 2.23 -3.00
N PHE A 61 -1.69 2.86 -4.14
CA PHE A 61 -2.79 3.82 -4.25
C PHE A 61 -4.14 3.15 -3.99
N ASP A 62 -4.36 1.97 -4.55
CA ASP A 62 -5.61 1.23 -4.34
C ASP A 62 -5.77 0.82 -2.87
N LEU A 63 -4.70 0.37 -2.24
CA LEU A 63 -4.74 0.01 -0.83
C LEU A 63 -5.07 1.22 0.05
N ALA A 64 -4.50 2.38 -0.26
CA ALA A 64 -4.83 3.62 0.44
C ALA A 64 -6.32 3.96 0.30
N LYS A 65 -6.88 3.76 -0.89
CA LYS A 65 -8.32 3.97 -1.14
C LYS A 65 -9.19 2.98 -0.37
N VAL A 66 -8.76 1.73 -0.26
CA VAL A 66 -9.47 0.72 0.53
C VAL A 66 -9.54 1.14 1.99
N VAL A 67 -8.41 1.48 2.59
CA VAL A 67 -8.34 1.88 4.00
C VAL A 67 -9.17 3.13 4.25
N GLU A 68 -9.04 4.13 3.40
CA GLU A 68 -9.78 5.39 3.51
C GLU A 68 -11.28 5.18 3.30
N GLY A 69 -11.66 4.40 2.30
CA GLY A 69 -13.07 4.14 1.97
C GLY A 69 -13.79 3.40 3.09
N VAL A 70 -13.16 2.40 3.67
CA VAL A 70 -13.71 1.67 4.83
C VAL A 70 -13.92 2.62 6.00
N GLN A 71 -12.96 3.49 6.27
CA GLN A 71 -13.06 4.43 7.37
C GLN A 71 -14.17 5.47 7.13
N LYS A 72 -14.23 6.04 5.93
CA LYS A 72 -15.23 7.08 5.59
C LYS A 72 -16.65 6.54 5.53
N GLU A 73 -16.86 5.40 4.90
CA GLU A 73 -18.19 4.86 4.67
C GLU A 73 -18.73 4.05 5.84
N MET A 74 -17.87 3.33 6.56
CA MET A 74 -18.28 2.44 7.63
C MET A 74 -17.85 2.91 9.01
N GLY A 75 -16.92 3.86 9.10
CA GLY A 75 -16.36 4.32 10.37
C GLY A 75 -15.40 3.33 11.02
N PHE A 76 -14.90 2.35 10.27
CA PHE A 76 -14.03 1.31 10.81
C PHE A 76 -12.55 1.62 10.53
N LYS A 77 -11.74 1.52 11.58
CA LYS A 77 -10.28 1.66 11.50
C LYS A 77 -9.61 0.32 11.71
N GLN A 78 -8.52 0.10 10.99
CA GLN A 78 -7.67 -1.07 11.22
C GLN A 78 -7.00 -1.02 12.59
N GLU A 79 -6.53 -2.16 13.06
CA GLU A 79 -5.68 -2.25 14.24
C GLU A 79 -4.28 -1.73 13.85
N ALA A 80 -3.96 -0.52 14.30
CA ALA A 80 -2.78 0.22 13.84
C ALA A 80 -1.48 -0.55 14.02
N ASP A 81 -1.34 -1.29 15.12
CA ASP A 81 -0.10 -2.00 15.45
C ASP A 81 0.09 -3.30 14.66
N LYS A 82 -0.91 -3.74 13.92
CA LYS A 82 -0.90 -5.03 13.24
C LYS A 82 -0.69 -4.95 11.73
N CYS A 83 -0.56 -3.76 11.17
CA CYS A 83 -0.30 -3.60 9.74
C CYS A 83 1.15 -3.96 9.42
N SER A 84 1.34 -4.83 8.41
CA SER A 84 2.70 -5.24 8.01
C SER A 84 3.49 -4.13 7.31
N LEU A 85 2.82 -3.05 6.92
CA LEU A 85 3.48 -1.88 6.33
C LEU A 85 3.89 -0.82 7.37
N ASN A 86 3.67 -1.08 8.66
CA ASN A 86 4.27 -0.28 9.70
C ASN A 86 5.79 -0.30 9.53
N GLY A 87 6.41 0.84 9.62
CA GLY A 87 7.83 0.97 9.30
C GLY A 87 8.09 1.55 7.91
N SER A 88 7.04 1.79 7.10
CA SER A 88 7.14 2.45 5.80
C SER A 88 6.72 3.92 5.91
N LEU A 89 7.59 4.82 5.44
CA LEU A 89 7.27 6.25 5.32
C LEU A 89 6.17 6.49 4.28
N VAL A 90 6.28 5.83 3.12
CA VAL A 90 5.30 6.00 2.04
C VAL A 90 3.91 5.52 2.48
N ALA A 91 3.83 4.39 3.15
CA ALA A 91 2.55 3.87 3.64
C ALA A 91 1.89 4.85 4.62
N PHE A 92 2.68 5.46 5.49
CA PHE A 92 2.18 6.48 6.40
C PHE A 92 1.72 7.75 5.65
N ILE A 93 2.52 8.23 4.71
CA ILE A 93 2.17 9.43 3.92
C ILE A 93 0.86 9.21 3.16
N LEU A 94 0.67 8.03 2.57
CA LEU A 94 -0.54 7.70 1.82
C LEU A 94 -1.76 7.42 2.71
N GLY A 95 -1.58 7.35 4.03
CA GLY A 95 -2.67 7.07 4.94
C GLY A 95 -3.01 5.59 5.10
N ILE A 96 -2.17 4.69 4.61
CA ILE A 96 -2.36 3.24 4.77
C ILE A 96 -2.13 2.85 6.23
N THR A 97 -1.10 3.41 6.86
CA THR A 97 -0.76 3.17 8.26
C THR A 97 -1.00 4.43 9.10
N GLU A 98 -1.22 4.26 10.39
CA GLU A 98 -1.47 5.37 11.32
C GLU A 98 -0.22 5.85 12.05
N ASN A 99 0.86 5.07 12.03
CA ASN A 99 2.06 5.37 12.80
C ASN A 99 3.20 5.82 11.88
N GLN A 100 3.71 7.03 12.11
CA GLN A 100 4.88 7.51 11.39
C GLN A 100 6.12 6.80 11.92
N PRO A 101 6.87 6.10 11.05
CA PRO A 101 8.12 5.48 11.51
C PRO A 101 9.19 6.54 11.80
N ASP A 102 9.94 6.29 12.86
CA ASP A 102 11.15 7.04 13.18
C ASP A 102 12.39 6.19 12.86
N SER A 103 13.58 6.66 13.24
CA SER A 103 14.82 5.93 12.98
C SER A 103 14.87 4.55 13.67
N ALA A 104 14.15 4.37 14.76
CA ALA A 104 14.12 3.11 15.51
C ALA A 104 13.09 2.12 14.95
N THR A 105 12.00 2.62 14.35
CA THR A 105 10.89 1.79 13.87
C THR A 105 10.87 1.61 12.37
N TYR A 106 11.67 2.35 11.62
CA TYR A 106 11.77 2.23 10.17
C TYR A 106 12.27 0.84 9.77
N VAL A 107 11.62 0.25 8.75
CA VAL A 107 11.98 -1.07 8.23
C VAL A 107 12.53 -0.91 6.82
N PRO A 108 13.85 -1.05 6.61
CA PRO A 108 14.42 -0.99 5.26
C PRO A 108 14.03 -2.22 4.44
N GLY A 109 13.87 -2.03 3.13
CA GLY A 109 13.60 -3.14 2.22
C GLY A 109 12.20 -3.72 2.28
N ILE A 110 11.25 -3.03 2.90
CA ILE A 110 9.88 -3.53 3.08
C ILE A 110 9.19 -3.84 1.73
N PHE A 111 9.53 -3.11 0.66
CA PHE A 111 8.94 -3.29 -0.66
C PHE A 111 9.76 -4.19 -1.60
N THR A 112 10.86 -4.75 -1.13
CA THR A 112 11.72 -5.63 -1.92
C THR A 112 11.72 -7.08 -1.42
N ALA A 113 11.08 -7.35 -0.30
CA ALA A 113 11.21 -8.62 0.41
C ALA A 113 10.56 -9.81 -0.31
N GLN A 114 9.50 -9.57 -1.09
CA GLN A 114 8.69 -10.64 -1.70
C GLN A 114 8.09 -10.19 -3.02
N GLN A 115 7.86 -11.18 -3.93
CA GLN A 115 7.15 -10.99 -5.19
C GLN A 115 6.08 -12.09 -5.33
N PRO A 116 4.77 -11.81 -5.29
CA PRO A 116 4.15 -10.51 -5.00
C PRO A 116 4.35 -10.07 -3.54
N LEU A 117 4.24 -8.78 -3.31
CA LEU A 117 4.34 -8.25 -1.95
C LEU A 117 3.17 -8.75 -1.10
N GLN A 118 3.49 -9.33 0.05
CA GLN A 118 2.48 -9.80 1.00
C GLN A 118 2.22 -8.71 2.03
N VAL A 119 0.98 -8.24 2.09
CA VAL A 119 0.55 -7.19 3.04
C VAL A 119 -0.51 -7.76 3.95
N THR A 120 -0.42 -7.47 5.24
CA THR A 120 -1.42 -7.83 6.23
C THR A 120 -2.02 -6.58 6.82
N ILE A 121 -3.36 -6.51 6.83
CA ILE A 121 -4.13 -5.50 7.55
C ILE A 121 -5.06 -6.26 8.50
N ALA A 122 -5.19 -5.78 9.72
CA ALA A 122 -6.03 -6.43 10.72
C ALA A 122 -7.15 -5.50 11.17
N TYR A 123 -8.31 -6.09 11.38
CA TYR A 123 -9.48 -5.41 11.95
C TYR A 123 -9.99 -6.22 13.13
N ASP A 124 -10.70 -5.54 14.03
CA ASP A 124 -11.37 -6.20 15.13
C ASP A 124 -12.20 -7.37 14.62
N ASN A 125 -12.22 -8.45 15.38
CA ASN A 125 -12.93 -9.69 15.03
C ASN A 125 -14.41 -9.46 14.66
N GLU A 126 -15.08 -8.52 15.32
CA GLU A 126 -16.50 -8.26 15.08
C GLU A 126 -16.76 -7.51 13.77
N ILE A 127 -15.79 -6.76 13.25
CA ILE A 127 -15.98 -5.93 12.07
C ILE A 127 -15.25 -6.45 10.82
N ARG A 128 -14.28 -7.36 10.96
CA ARG A 128 -13.44 -7.80 9.84
C ARG A 128 -14.26 -8.33 8.67
N ASN A 129 -15.27 -9.14 8.91
CA ASN A 129 -16.09 -9.70 7.83
C ASN A 129 -16.89 -8.63 7.09
N ARG A 130 -17.36 -7.62 7.82
CA ARG A 130 -18.06 -6.48 7.22
C ARG A 130 -17.13 -5.65 6.34
N VAL A 131 -15.87 -5.49 6.76
CA VAL A 131 -14.84 -4.83 5.93
C VAL A 131 -14.61 -5.61 4.64
N VAL A 132 -14.44 -6.92 4.74
CA VAL A 132 -14.24 -7.79 3.57
C VAL A 132 -15.43 -7.70 2.61
N ASP A 133 -16.65 -7.69 3.12
CA ASP A 133 -17.85 -7.55 2.30
C ASP A 133 -17.86 -6.21 1.55
N TRP A 134 -17.47 -5.13 2.23
CA TRP A 134 -17.33 -3.81 1.59
C TRP A 134 -16.30 -3.86 0.46
N VAL A 135 -15.14 -4.49 0.70
CA VAL A 135 -14.08 -4.63 -0.31
C VAL A 135 -14.59 -5.42 -1.52
N LYS A 136 -15.33 -6.52 -1.29
CA LYS A 136 -15.93 -7.31 -2.38
C LYS A 136 -16.87 -6.49 -3.25
N MET A 137 -17.60 -5.55 -2.66
CA MET A 137 -18.52 -4.69 -3.40
C MET A 137 -17.83 -3.64 -4.25
N HIS A 138 -16.60 -3.26 -3.91
CA HIS A 138 -15.90 -2.15 -4.55
C HIS A 138 -14.70 -2.58 -5.40
N TYR A 139 -14.20 -3.78 -5.19
CA TYR A 139 -12.99 -4.29 -5.86
C TYR A 139 -13.17 -5.73 -6.28
N ASP A 140 -12.67 -6.06 -7.46
CA ASP A 140 -12.50 -7.43 -7.91
C ASP A 140 -11.25 -8.05 -7.26
N GLY A 141 -11.16 -9.36 -7.24
CA GLY A 141 -9.95 -10.04 -6.77
C GLY A 141 -9.97 -10.48 -5.32
N VAL A 142 -11.11 -10.33 -4.63
CA VAL A 142 -11.25 -10.92 -3.28
C VAL A 142 -11.49 -12.42 -3.41
N THR A 143 -10.65 -13.21 -2.73
CA THR A 143 -10.76 -14.67 -2.70
C THR A 143 -10.28 -15.15 -1.33
N THR A 144 -10.10 -16.45 -1.18
CA THR A 144 -9.68 -17.08 0.07
C THR A 144 -8.37 -17.81 -0.13
N ARG A 145 -7.46 -17.67 0.83
CA ARG A 145 -6.18 -18.40 0.87
C ARG A 145 -6.02 -18.97 2.28
N LEU A 146 -5.94 -20.30 2.36
CA LEU A 146 -5.85 -21.01 3.66
C LEU A 146 -6.94 -20.58 4.65
N GLY A 147 -8.16 -20.40 4.14
CA GLY A 147 -9.30 -19.99 4.97
C GLY A 147 -9.38 -18.52 5.31
N GLN A 148 -8.42 -17.70 4.87
CA GLN A 148 -8.40 -16.26 5.15
C GLN A 148 -8.75 -15.45 3.90
N PRO A 149 -9.55 -14.37 4.04
CA PRO A 149 -9.85 -13.51 2.89
C PRO A 149 -8.61 -12.72 2.49
N ILE A 150 -8.37 -12.69 1.19
CA ILE A 150 -7.30 -11.90 0.58
C ILE A 150 -7.84 -11.08 -0.57
N LEU A 151 -7.22 -9.93 -0.82
CA LEU A 151 -7.44 -9.11 -2.01
C LEU A 151 -6.19 -9.19 -2.88
N LYS A 152 -6.35 -9.75 -4.08
CA LYS A 152 -5.26 -9.79 -5.06
C LYS A 152 -5.24 -8.51 -5.86
N MET A 153 -4.11 -7.85 -5.84
CA MET A 153 -3.81 -6.69 -6.65
C MET A 153 -2.62 -6.98 -7.56
N GLN A 154 -2.32 -6.08 -8.48
CA GLN A 154 -1.12 -6.22 -9.30
C GLN A 154 0.13 -6.16 -8.42
N ASN A 155 0.92 -7.22 -8.41
CA ASN A 155 2.17 -7.37 -7.65
C ASN A 155 2.02 -7.31 -6.13
N MET A 156 0.79 -7.37 -5.61
CA MET A 156 0.52 -7.29 -4.18
C MET A 156 -0.66 -8.18 -3.79
N VAL A 157 -0.56 -8.82 -2.63
CA VAL A 157 -1.66 -9.57 -2.02
C VAL A 157 -1.90 -9.02 -0.62
N VAL A 158 -3.12 -8.63 -0.33
CA VAL A 158 -3.52 -8.09 0.98
C VAL A 158 -4.34 -9.12 1.72
N GLU A 159 -3.91 -9.53 2.91
CA GLU A 159 -4.64 -10.42 3.80
C GLU A 159 -5.34 -9.60 4.88
N PHE A 160 -6.63 -9.89 5.11
CA PHE A 160 -7.44 -9.24 6.13
C PHE A 160 -7.54 -10.15 7.35
N LYS A 161 -6.79 -9.84 8.39
CA LYS A 161 -6.75 -10.63 9.63
C LYS A 161 -7.75 -10.13 10.67
N ARG A 162 -8.17 -11.05 11.54
CA ARG A 162 -8.96 -10.72 12.73
C ARG A 162 -8.05 -10.50 13.91
N VAL A 163 -8.40 -9.51 14.73
CA VAL A 163 -7.79 -9.32 16.04
C VAL A 163 -8.85 -9.55 17.10
N LEU A 164 -8.59 -10.49 17.98
CA LEU A 164 -9.45 -10.73 19.14
C LEU A 164 -9.04 -9.74 20.23
N LYS A 165 -9.98 -8.89 20.60
CA LYS A 165 -9.79 -8.02 21.77
C LYS A 165 -10.24 -8.78 23.01
N ALA A 166 -9.34 -8.85 23.97
CA ALA A 166 -9.62 -9.45 25.27
C ALA A 166 -10.66 -8.60 26.03
#